data_499b5d4ff6d5f9d9bd992a7c28f14bfb
#
_entry.id   499b5d4ff6d5f9d9bd992a7c28f14bfb
#
_cell.length_a   1.000
_cell.length_b   1.000
_cell.length_c   1.000
_cell.angle_alpha   90.00
_cell.angle_beta   90.00
_cell.angle_gamma   90.00
#
_symmetry.space_group_name_H-M   'P 1'
#
loop_
_entity.id
_entity.type
_entity.pdbx_description
1 polymer ?
#
loop_
_entity_poly.entity_id
_entity_poly.type
_entity_poly.pdbx_seq_one_letter_code
_entity_poly.pdbx_strand_id
1 'polypeptide(L)'
;MQIVKRTERRPERRGVIIQALYRSNFVIIGLPLAQQLMPAGSDFGCVVVLLATVIPLYNILAVITLEHFGGAKKSRLGLVVDILKNPMIVGTFIGIAFQLLKLRLPSGLEHAAAQLANATSPIMLFLLGGFFEFSDLRDDLKTVSAIVIGRLIIIPAVVLGLACMIGFRGVEFASLLGAFASSTAIASFTMAQQMGGDAKLAGNAVVATSALCSLTLFLWAMIFKTVGVI
;
A
#
# COMPACT_ATOMS: atom_id res chain seq x y z
N MET A 1 -11.51 6.07 -10.75
CA MET A 1 -12.57 5.06 -10.99
C MET A 1 -13.15 5.11 -12.41
N GLN A 2 -13.54 6.27 -12.94
CA GLN A 2 -14.14 6.37 -14.29
C GLN A 2 -13.18 5.92 -15.41
N ILE A 3 -11.89 6.25 -15.33
CA ILE A 3 -10.87 5.85 -16.32
C ILE A 3 -10.76 4.32 -16.35
N VAL A 4 -10.63 3.67 -15.18
CA VAL A 4 -10.51 2.21 -15.10
C VAL A 4 -11.78 1.50 -15.62
N LYS A 5 -12.96 2.05 -15.39
CA LYS A 5 -14.22 1.51 -15.94
C LYS A 5 -14.25 1.55 -17.48
N ARG A 6 -13.57 2.51 -18.11
CA ARG A 6 -13.51 2.65 -19.57
C ARG A 6 -12.43 1.79 -20.21
N THR A 7 -11.32 1.55 -19.49
CA THR A 7 -10.16 0.83 -20.03
C THR A 7 -10.19 -0.67 -19.73
N GLU A 8 -10.77 -1.08 -18.60
CA GLU A 8 -10.86 -2.49 -18.22
C GLU A 8 -12.32 -2.97 -18.24
N ARG A 9 -12.57 -4.07 -18.94
CA ARG A 9 -13.93 -4.65 -19.09
C ARG A 9 -14.27 -5.61 -17.97
N ARG A 10 -13.29 -6.35 -17.44
CA ARG A 10 -13.49 -7.38 -16.41
C ARG A 10 -13.67 -6.72 -15.04
N PRO A 11 -14.82 -6.90 -14.37
CA PRO A 11 -15.09 -6.25 -13.08
C PRO A 11 -14.06 -6.60 -12.00
N GLU A 12 -13.68 -7.88 -11.89
CA GLU A 12 -12.73 -8.40 -10.90
C GLU A 12 -11.33 -7.76 -10.99
N ARG A 13 -10.96 -7.25 -12.17
CA ARG A 13 -9.69 -6.56 -12.40
C ARG A 13 -9.73 -5.08 -12.02
N ARG A 14 -10.90 -4.46 -12.14
CA ARG A 14 -11.05 -3.02 -11.86
C ARG A 14 -10.70 -2.66 -10.42
N GLY A 15 -11.21 -3.46 -9.45
CA GLY A 15 -10.90 -3.28 -8.04
C GLY A 15 -9.41 -3.42 -7.76
N VAL A 16 -8.77 -4.41 -8.37
CA VAL A 16 -7.34 -4.67 -8.25
C VAL A 16 -6.50 -3.50 -8.81
N ILE A 17 -6.81 -3.01 -10.02
CA ILE A 17 -6.09 -1.88 -10.62
C ILE A 17 -6.18 -0.64 -9.73
N ILE A 18 -7.38 -0.31 -9.25
CA ILE A 18 -7.59 0.85 -8.40
C ILE A 18 -6.82 0.69 -7.09
N GLN A 19 -6.89 -0.48 -6.47
CA GLN A 19 -6.16 -0.78 -5.23
C GLN A 19 -4.65 -0.68 -5.43
N ALA A 20 -4.12 -1.22 -6.54
CA ALA A 20 -2.70 -1.19 -6.86
C ALA A 20 -2.17 0.26 -7.02
N LEU A 21 -3.00 1.17 -7.50
CA LEU A 21 -2.62 2.57 -7.68
C LEU A 21 -2.52 3.36 -6.38
N TYR A 22 -3.45 3.19 -5.43
CA TYR A 22 -3.43 4.01 -4.21
C TYR A 22 -2.73 3.34 -3.02
N ARG A 23 -2.79 2.00 -2.90
CA ARG A 23 -2.29 1.30 -1.72
C ARG A 23 -0.79 1.10 -1.76
N SER A 24 -0.08 1.76 -0.85
CA SER A 24 1.37 1.76 -0.83
C SER A 24 1.96 0.77 0.17
N ASN A 25 3.18 0.33 -0.12
CA ASN A 25 4.01 -0.47 0.78
C ASN A 25 4.87 0.44 1.69
N PHE A 26 4.24 1.49 2.24
CA PHE A 26 4.92 2.55 2.97
C PHE A 26 5.70 2.02 4.19
N VAL A 27 5.10 1.12 4.97
CA VAL A 27 5.73 0.62 6.21
C VAL A 27 7.03 -0.13 5.94
N ILE A 28 7.06 -0.94 4.86
CA ILE A 28 8.18 -1.84 4.59
C ILE A 28 9.28 -1.14 3.79
N ILE A 29 8.91 -0.29 2.84
CA ILE A 29 9.86 0.36 1.93
C ILE A 29 9.99 1.85 2.23
N GLY A 30 8.87 2.54 2.36
CA GLY A 30 8.86 3.99 2.42
C GLY A 30 9.38 4.55 3.75
N LEU A 31 9.00 3.95 4.88
CA LEU A 31 9.44 4.42 6.19
C LEU A 31 10.96 4.25 6.41
N PRO A 32 11.58 3.08 6.12
CA PRO A 32 13.03 2.96 6.20
C PRO A 32 13.77 3.95 5.29
N LEU A 33 13.25 4.19 4.09
CA LEU A 33 13.82 5.19 3.19
C LEU A 33 13.75 6.60 3.79
N ALA A 34 12.59 7.01 4.30
CA ALA A 34 12.42 8.31 4.92
C ALA A 34 13.39 8.52 6.09
N GLN A 35 13.60 7.48 6.90
CA GLN A 35 14.56 7.49 7.99
C GLN A 35 16.01 7.63 7.54
N GLN A 36 16.37 7.04 6.40
CA GLN A 36 17.74 7.14 5.85
C GLN A 36 18.01 8.47 5.14
N LEU A 37 16.98 9.13 4.62
CA LEU A 37 17.13 10.43 3.96
C LEU A 37 17.31 11.58 4.96
N MET A 38 16.92 11.39 6.22
CA MET A 38 16.96 12.42 7.24
C MET A 38 18.14 12.24 8.20
N PRO A 39 18.63 13.33 8.80
CA PRO A 39 19.68 13.24 9.83
C PRO A 39 19.28 12.33 11.00
N ALA A 40 20.26 11.68 11.59
CA ALA A 40 20.04 10.85 12.78
C ALA A 40 19.45 11.71 13.91
N GLY A 41 18.41 11.19 14.56
CA GLY A 41 17.71 11.91 15.65
C GLY A 41 16.57 12.81 15.18
N SER A 42 16.25 12.85 13.89
CA SER A 42 15.06 13.56 13.41
C SER A 42 13.79 13.04 14.04
N ASP A 43 12.84 13.93 14.36
CA ASP A 43 11.54 13.55 14.91
C ASP A 43 10.59 13.03 13.80
N PHE A 44 10.23 11.76 13.90
CA PHE A 44 9.27 11.09 13.00
C PHE A 44 7.85 11.02 13.59
N GLY A 45 7.49 11.87 14.54
CA GLY A 45 6.14 11.89 15.12
C GLY A 45 5.04 12.06 14.07
N CYS A 46 5.26 12.86 13.01
CA CYS A 46 4.34 13.01 11.90
C CYS A 46 4.10 11.69 11.14
N VAL A 47 5.10 10.80 11.08
CA VAL A 47 4.98 9.49 10.43
C VAL A 47 4.06 8.57 11.22
N VAL A 48 4.13 8.61 12.54
CA VAL A 48 3.24 7.80 13.40
C VAL A 48 1.79 8.19 13.15
N VAL A 49 1.49 9.48 13.06
CA VAL A 49 0.15 9.98 12.73
C VAL A 49 -0.28 9.56 11.33
N LEU A 50 0.63 9.66 10.36
CA LEU A 50 0.38 9.22 8.99
C LEU A 50 0.03 7.72 8.94
N LEU A 51 0.81 6.87 9.63
CA LEU A 51 0.57 5.43 9.69
C LEU A 51 -0.76 5.10 10.36
N ALA A 52 -1.04 5.72 11.50
CA ALA A 52 -2.28 5.50 12.25
C ALA A 52 -3.53 5.86 11.44
N THR A 53 -3.40 6.80 10.49
CA THR A 53 -4.52 7.25 9.64
C THR A 53 -4.58 6.47 8.34
N VAL A 54 -3.46 6.30 7.66
CA VAL A 54 -3.42 5.77 6.28
C VAL A 54 -3.66 4.26 6.26
N ILE A 55 -3.17 3.49 7.24
CA ILE A 55 -3.35 2.03 7.24
C ILE A 55 -4.83 1.64 7.37
N PRO A 56 -5.60 2.15 8.35
CA PRO A 56 -7.04 1.87 8.42
C PRO A 56 -7.78 2.31 7.16
N LEU A 57 -7.46 3.51 6.66
CA LEU A 57 -8.07 4.05 5.45
C LEU A 57 -7.82 3.15 4.22
N TYR A 58 -6.59 2.68 4.03
CA TYR A 58 -6.27 1.76 2.94
C TYR A 58 -7.01 0.43 3.05
N ASN A 59 -7.16 -0.11 4.26
CA ASN A 59 -7.90 -1.35 4.46
C ASN A 59 -9.40 -1.17 4.16
N ILE A 60 -10.02 -0.11 4.62
CA ILE A 60 -11.43 0.21 4.34
C ILE A 60 -11.64 0.44 2.85
N LEU A 61 -10.82 1.28 2.22
CA LEU A 61 -10.91 1.55 0.78
C LEU A 61 -10.69 0.28 -0.07
N ALA A 62 -9.81 -0.62 0.37
CA ALA A 62 -9.55 -1.87 -0.33
C ALA A 62 -10.79 -2.77 -0.33
N VAL A 63 -11.45 -2.93 0.83
CA VAL A 63 -12.70 -3.69 0.91
C VAL A 63 -13.77 -3.04 0.04
N ILE A 64 -13.97 -1.73 0.14
CA ILE A 64 -14.96 -1.00 -0.67
C ILE A 64 -14.69 -1.18 -2.18
N THR A 65 -13.44 -1.05 -2.62
CA THR A 65 -13.11 -1.15 -4.04
C THR A 65 -13.25 -2.58 -4.56
N LEU A 66 -12.78 -3.57 -3.83
CA LEU A 66 -12.87 -4.97 -4.24
C LEU A 66 -14.32 -5.45 -4.25
N GLU A 67 -15.11 -5.15 -3.22
CA GLU A 67 -16.53 -5.51 -3.16
C GLU A 67 -17.36 -4.78 -4.22
N HIS A 68 -17.10 -3.48 -4.46
CA HIS A 68 -17.83 -2.73 -5.48
C HIS A 68 -17.68 -3.31 -6.88
N PHE A 69 -16.53 -3.89 -7.18
CA PHE A 69 -16.23 -4.48 -8.49
C PHE A 69 -16.29 -6.01 -8.51
N GLY A 70 -16.34 -6.69 -7.35
CA GLY A 70 -16.35 -8.16 -7.23
C GLY A 70 -17.62 -8.86 -7.73
N GLY A 71 -18.55 -8.14 -8.35
CA GLY A 71 -19.72 -8.71 -9.04
C GLY A 71 -20.87 -9.17 -8.13
N ALA A 72 -20.68 -9.32 -6.84
CA ALA A 72 -21.77 -9.56 -5.90
C ALA A 72 -22.51 -8.25 -5.63
N LYS A 73 -23.75 -8.12 -6.11
CA LYS A 73 -24.65 -7.02 -5.74
C LYS A 73 -25.05 -7.16 -4.27
N LYS A 74 -24.14 -6.83 -3.36
CA LYS A 74 -24.47 -6.80 -1.93
C LYS A 74 -25.18 -5.50 -1.58
N SER A 75 -26.09 -5.60 -0.61
CA SER A 75 -26.72 -4.41 -0.03
C SER A 75 -25.68 -3.57 0.72
N ARG A 76 -25.96 -2.29 0.96
CA ARG A 76 -25.07 -1.43 1.77
C ARG A 76 -24.79 -2.02 3.16
N LEU A 77 -25.79 -2.68 3.74
CA LEU A 77 -25.64 -3.36 5.03
C LEU A 77 -24.71 -4.57 4.92
N GLY A 78 -24.80 -5.34 3.85
CA GLY A 78 -23.89 -6.46 3.57
C GLY A 78 -22.44 -5.99 3.45
N LEU A 79 -22.19 -4.87 2.78
CA LEU A 79 -20.86 -4.28 2.66
C LEU A 79 -20.28 -3.88 4.03
N VAL A 80 -21.07 -3.28 4.90
CA VAL A 80 -20.66 -2.92 6.27
C VAL A 80 -20.31 -4.17 7.08
N VAL A 81 -21.11 -5.23 6.96
CA VAL A 81 -20.85 -6.51 7.63
C VAL A 81 -19.54 -7.14 7.14
N ASP A 82 -19.27 -7.11 5.84
CA ASP A 82 -18.03 -7.66 5.28
C ASP A 82 -16.80 -6.85 5.71
N ILE A 83 -16.92 -5.52 5.80
CA ILE A 83 -15.88 -4.65 6.36
C ILE A 83 -15.59 -5.07 7.81
N LEU A 84 -16.61 -5.19 8.64
CA LEU A 84 -16.46 -5.52 10.06
C LEU A 84 -15.98 -6.96 10.30
N LYS A 85 -16.22 -7.87 9.36
CA LYS A 85 -15.74 -9.27 9.43
C LYS A 85 -14.35 -9.46 8.83
N ASN A 86 -13.81 -8.47 8.12
CA ASN A 86 -12.51 -8.58 7.51
C ASN A 86 -11.41 -8.65 8.57
N PRO A 87 -10.59 -9.72 8.63
CA PRO A 87 -9.61 -9.92 9.70
C PRO A 87 -8.54 -8.82 9.74
N MET A 88 -8.20 -8.20 8.61
CA MET A 88 -7.26 -7.10 8.57
C MET A 88 -7.84 -5.83 9.21
N ILE A 89 -9.14 -5.58 9.01
CA ILE A 89 -9.83 -4.44 9.60
C ILE A 89 -10.03 -4.68 11.10
N VAL A 90 -10.49 -5.87 11.48
CA VAL A 90 -10.65 -6.25 12.89
C VAL A 90 -9.31 -6.12 13.64
N GLY A 91 -8.22 -6.67 13.10
CA GLY A 91 -6.89 -6.55 13.68
C GLY A 91 -6.41 -5.09 13.82
N THR A 92 -6.71 -4.26 12.82
CA THR A 92 -6.39 -2.83 12.87
C THR A 92 -7.13 -2.11 14.00
N PHE A 93 -8.43 -2.36 14.16
CA PHE A 93 -9.22 -1.76 15.23
C PHE A 93 -8.81 -2.25 16.62
N ILE A 94 -8.48 -3.54 16.75
CA ILE A 94 -7.93 -4.08 18.00
C ILE A 94 -6.62 -3.38 18.35
N GLY A 95 -5.69 -3.23 17.39
CA GLY A 95 -4.42 -2.55 17.63
C GLY A 95 -4.60 -1.08 18.03
N ILE A 96 -5.52 -0.36 17.38
CA ILE A 96 -5.85 1.04 17.76
C ILE A 96 -6.46 1.09 19.17
N ALA A 97 -7.37 0.16 19.51
CA ALA A 97 -7.98 0.11 20.83
C ALA A 97 -6.92 -0.13 21.93
N PHE A 98 -5.98 -1.05 21.72
CA PHE A 98 -4.87 -1.29 22.64
C PHE A 98 -4.04 -0.02 22.85
N GLN A 99 -3.75 0.71 21.78
CA GLN A 99 -2.96 1.95 21.86
C GLN A 99 -3.72 3.08 22.57
N LEU A 100 -4.99 3.29 22.27
CA LEU A 100 -5.81 4.34 22.88
C LEU A 100 -6.06 4.07 24.37
N LEU A 101 -6.32 2.82 24.73
CA LEU A 101 -6.56 2.39 26.11
C LEU A 101 -5.24 2.21 26.90
N LYS A 102 -4.08 2.43 26.24
CA LYS A 102 -2.74 2.22 26.81
C LYS A 102 -2.56 0.82 27.42
N LEU A 103 -3.23 -0.17 26.85
CA LEU A 103 -3.13 -1.56 27.30
C LEU A 103 -1.75 -2.10 26.90
N ARG A 104 -1.11 -2.79 27.86
CA ARG A 104 0.16 -3.48 27.63
C ARG A 104 -0.07 -4.99 27.72
N LEU A 105 0.45 -5.71 26.77
CA LEU A 105 0.50 -7.16 26.84
C LEU A 105 1.61 -7.58 27.80
N PRO A 106 1.49 -8.76 28.46
CA PRO A 106 2.64 -9.38 29.12
C PRO A 106 3.80 -9.50 28.14
N SER A 107 5.03 -9.27 28.61
CA SER A 107 6.23 -9.17 27.77
C SER A 107 6.41 -10.35 26.79
N GLY A 108 6.10 -11.57 27.23
CA GLY A 108 6.15 -12.76 26.38
C GLY A 108 5.16 -12.70 25.21
N LEU A 109 3.92 -12.25 25.44
CA LEU A 109 2.90 -12.11 24.38
C LEU A 109 3.22 -10.96 23.44
N GLU A 110 3.72 -9.85 23.96
CA GLU A 110 4.16 -8.70 23.14
C GLU A 110 5.29 -9.11 22.20
N HIS A 111 6.28 -9.85 22.72
CA HIS A 111 7.39 -10.36 21.93
C HIS A 111 6.94 -11.34 20.86
N ALA A 112 6.05 -12.29 21.19
CA ALA A 112 5.50 -13.24 20.23
C ALA A 112 4.69 -12.54 19.12
N ALA A 113 3.85 -11.57 19.49
CA ALA A 113 3.08 -10.78 18.52
C ALA A 113 4.00 -9.97 17.59
N ALA A 114 5.06 -9.36 18.13
CA ALA A 114 6.04 -8.64 17.33
C ALA A 114 6.79 -9.56 16.35
N GLN A 115 7.20 -10.76 16.78
CA GLN A 115 7.86 -11.73 15.91
C GLN A 115 6.93 -12.20 14.77
N LEU A 116 5.67 -12.49 15.06
CA LEU A 116 4.68 -12.85 14.03
C LEU A 116 4.45 -11.69 13.05
N ALA A 117 4.32 -10.46 13.54
CA ALA A 117 4.18 -9.29 12.70
C ALA A 117 5.39 -9.10 11.76
N ASN A 118 6.61 -9.24 12.28
CA ASN A 118 7.85 -9.14 11.50
C ASN A 118 7.98 -10.27 10.46
N ALA A 119 7.52 -11.47 10.76
CA ALA A 119 7.55 -12.61 9.83
C ALA A 119 6.50 -12.51 8.72
N THR A 120 5.43 -11.73 8.91
CA THR A 120 4.32 -11.66 7.96
C THR A 120 4.77 -11.22 6.56
N SER A 121 5.55 -10.14 6.45
CA SER A 121 5.98 -9.62 5.14
C SER A 121 6.92 -10.56 4.38
N PRO A 122 7.97 -11.15 4.99
CA PRO A 122 8.78 -12.16 4.33
C PRO A 122 7.98 -13.39 3.87
N ILE A 123 7.06 -13.89 4.70
CA ILE A 123 6.22 -15.03 4.35
C ILE A 123 5.31 -14.69 3.16
N MET A 124 4.69 -13.52 3.16
CA MET A 124 3.84 -13.09 2.06
C MET A 124 4.62 -12.90 0.75
N LEU A 125 5.85 -12.36 0.81
CA LEU A 125 6.72 -12.26 -0.37
C LEU A 125 7.13 -13.64 -0.90
N PHE A 126 7.43 -14.58 -0.01
CA PHE A 126 7.75 -15.95 -0.38
C PHE A 126 6.57 -16.63 -1.08
N LEU A 127 5.36 -16.52 -0.49
CA LEU A 127 4.13 -17.05 -1.10
C LEU A 127 3.85 -16.39 -2.44
N LEU A 128 3.98 -15.08 -2.54
CA LEU A 128 3.80 -14.35 -3.80
C LEU A 128 4.76 -14.84 -4.88
N GLY A 129 6.03 -15.10 -4.52
CA GLY A 129 7.02 -15.69 -5.43
C GLY A 129 6.61 -17.08 -5.93
N GLY A 130 6.00 -17.90 -5.06
CA GLY A 130 5.48 -19.22 -5.44
C GLY A 130 4.24 -19.18 -6.35
N PHE A 131 3.47 -18.09 -6.30
CA PHE A 131 2.32 -17.87 -7.18
C PHE A 131 2.66 -17.12 -8.47
N PHE A 132 3.89 -16.61 -8.60
CA PHE A 132 4.28 -15.78 -9.72
C PHE A 132 4.67 -16.62 -10.93
N GLU A 133 4.02 -16.39 -12.07
CA GLU A 133 4.35 -16.99 -13.35
C GLU A 133 4.69 -15.91 -14.39
N PHE A 134 5.84 -16.05 -15.05
CA PHE A 134 6.27 -15.09 -16.08
C PHE A 134 5.34 -15.04 -17.31
N SER A 135 4.65 -16.14 -17.60
CA SER A 135 3.61 -16.21 -18.64
C SER A 135 2.48 -15.25 -18.37
N ASP A 136 1.94 -15.26 -17.15
CA ASP A 136 0.83 -14.39 -16.73
C ASP A 136 1.23 -12.91 -16.78
N LEU A 137 2.48 -12.58 -16.47
CA LEU A 137 2.99 -11.21 -16.59
C LEU A 137 2.99 -10.73 -18.06
N ARG A 138 3.32 -11.60 -19.01
CA ARG A 138 3.32 -11.27 -20.45
C ARG A 138 1.91 -10.97 -20.96
N ASP A 139 0.94 -11.74 -20.54
CA ASP A 139 -0.47 -11.57 -20.95
C ASP A 139 -1.06 -10.28 -20.39
N ASP A 140 -0.60 -9.84 -19.22
CA ASP A 140 -1.06 -8.66 -18.52
C ASP A 140 -0.15 -7.42 -18.69
N LEU A 141 0.86 -7.50 -19.56
CA LEU A 141 1.92 -6.50 -19.67
C LEU A 141 1.40 -5.07 -19.84
N LYS A 142 0.37 -4.84 -20.64
CA LYS A 142 -0.25 -3.52 -20.82
C LYS A 142 -0.83 -2.97 -19.52
N THR A 143 -1.59 -3.79 -18.81
CA THR A 143 -2.26 -3.38 -17.57
C THR A 143 -1.24 -3.17 -16.46
N VAL A 144 -0.28 -4.08 -16.32
CA VAL A 144 0.79 -3.98 -15.33
C VAL A 144 1.67 -2.76 -15.59
N SER A 145 2.06 -2.49 -16.85
CA SER A 145 2.81 -1.28 -17.20
C SER A 145 2.05 0.00 -16.87
N ALA A 146 0.74 0.04 -17.14
CA ALA A 146 -0.09 1.19 -16.75
C ALA A 146 -0.15 1.38 -15.23
N ILE A 147 -0.22 0.29 -14.45
CA ILE A 147 -0.15 0.33 -12.99
C ILE A 147 1.22 0.86 -12.53
N VAL A 148 2.31 0.33 -13.08
CA VAL A 148 3.69 0.74 -12.75
C VAL A 148 3.88 2.24 -13.01
N ILE A 149 3.53 2.71 -14.20
CA ILE A 149 3.64 4.13 -14.57
C ILE A 149 2.74 4.99 -13.66
N GLY A 150 1.50 4.57 -13.45
CA GLY A 150 0.57 5.28 -12.57
C GLY A 150 1.08 5.36 -11.14
N ARG A 151 1.56 4.24 -10.59
CA ARG A 151 1.96 4.13 -9.19
C ARG A 151 3.32 4.75 -8.89
N LEU A 152 4.32 4.52 -9.74
CA LEU A 152 5.71 4.92 -9.47
C LEU A 152 6.10 6.26 -10.11
N ILE A 153 5.32 6.76 -11.08
CA ILE A 153 5.64 8.00 -11.78
C ILE A 153 4.53 9.04 -11.62
N ILE A 154 3.31 8.75 -12.09
CA ILE A 154 2.25 9.78 -12.17
C ILE A 154 1.79 10.21 -10.77
N ILE A 155 1.45 9.27 -9.90
CA ILE A 155 0.96 9.59 -8.55
C ILE A 155 2.04 10.31 -7.74
N PRO A 156 3.30 9.84 -7.67
CA PRO A 156 4.36 10.58 -7.00
C PRO A 156 4.57 11.98 -7.59
N ALA A 157 4.61 12.12 -8.93
CA ALA A 157 4.79 13.41 -9.58
C ALA A 157 3.72 14.43 -9.15
N VAL A 158 2.45 14.02 -9.15
CA VAL A 158 1.34 14.90 -8.77
C VAL A 158 1.37 15.20 -7.28
N VAL A 159 1.45 14.17 -6.42
CA VAL A 159 1.32 14.35 -4.97
C VAL A 159 2.54 15.07 -4.40
N LEU A 160 3.76 14.66 -4.78
CA LEU A 160 4.97 15.28 -4.29
C LEU A 160 5.18 16.67 -4.89
N GLY A 161 4.77 16.88 -6.14
CA GLY A 161 4.75 18.20 -6.74
C GLY A 161 3.83 19.18 -5.98
N LEU A 162 2.61 18.73 -5.65
CA LEU A 162 1.69 19.51 -4.83
C LEU A 162 2.23 19.73 -3.41
N ALA A 163 2.79 18.71 -2.77
CA ALA A 163 3.39 18.82 -1.45
C ALA A 163 4.54 19.85 -1.43
N CYS A 164 5.38 19.85 -2.47
CA CYS A 164 6.44 20.83 -2.64
C CYS A 164 5.89 22.27 -2.78
N MET A 165 4.81 22.46 -3.56
CA MET A 165 4.14 23.74 -3.74
C MET A 165 3.48 24.26 -2.45
N ILE A 166 2.91 23.37 -1.64
CA ILE A 166 2.29 23.71 -0.34
C ILE A 166 3.35 24.07 0.71
N GLY A 167 4.62 23.67 0.51
CA GLY A 167 5.71 24.02 1.38
C GLY A 167 6.17 22.92 2.33
N PHE A 168 5.74 21.67 2.16
CA PHE A 168 6.29 20.55 2.92
C PHE A 168 7.79 20.40 2.69
N ARG A 169 8.56 20.17 3.75
CA ARG A 169 10.02 20.03 3.73
C ARG A 169 10.50 18.99 4.75
N GLY A 170 11.76 18.57 4.61
CA GLY A 170 12.43 17.72 5.59
C GLY A 170 11.70 16.40 5.83
N VAL A 171 11.51 16.02 7.11
CA VAL A 171 10.91 14.74 7.53
C VAL A 171 9.50 14.55 6.98
N GLU A 172 8.69 15.60 6.94
CA GLU A 172 7.33 15.53 6.42
C GLU A 172 7.34 15.17 4.94
N PHE A 173 8.20 15.82 4.15
CA PHE A 173 8.33 15.55 2.72
C PHE A 173 8.93 14.17 2.45
N ALA A 174 9.96 13.76 3.19
CA ALA A 174 10.56 12.43 3.09
C ALA A 174 9.54 11.34 3.41
N SER A 175 8.64 11.59 4.36
CA SER A 175 7.55 10.68 4.70
C SER A 175 6.51 10.56 3.58
N LEU A 176 6.14 11.68 2.96
CA LEU A 176 5.26 11.69 1.78
C LEU A 176 5.92 11.00 0.59
N LEU A 177 7.22 11.22 0.36
CA LEU A 177 7.98 10.51 -0.65
C LEU A 177 7.89 8.99 -0.43
N GLY A 178 8.16 8.52 0.77
CA GLY A 178 8.02 7.11 1.13
C GLY A 178 6.60 6.58 0.95
N ALA A 179 5.59 7.36 1.33
CA ALA A 179 4.19 6.95 1.24
C ALA A 179 3.70 6.85 -0.22
N PHE A 180 4.06 7.79 -1.07
CA PHE A 180 3.49 7.89 -2.42
C PHE A 180 4.38 7.34 -3.52
N ALA A 181 5.70 7.30 -3.37
CA ALA A 181 6.61 6.75 -4.37
C ALA A 181 7.01 5.27 -4.13
N SER A 182 6.61 4.66 -3.00
CA SER A 182 6.85 3.23 -2.76
C SER A 182 5.96 2.33 -3.62
N SER A 183 6.33 1.05 -3.73
CA SER A 183 5.60 0.03 -4.50
C SER A 183 4.17 -0.19 -4.00
N THR A 184 3.39 -0.94 -4.76
CA THR A 184 2.09 -1.44 -4.32
C THR A 184 2.26 -2.37 -3.11
N ALA A 185 1.38 -2.24 -2.11
CA ALA A 185 1.44 -3.07 -0.91
C ALA A 185 1.21 -4.55 -1.21
N ILE A 186 2.02 -5.42 -0.61
CA ILE A 186 1.89 -6.88 -0.73
C ILE A 186 0.49 -7.35 -0.29
N ALA A 187 -0.06 -6.73 0.74
CA ALA A 187 -1.41 -7.02 1.21
C ALA A 187 -2.51 -6.80 0.14
N SER A 188 -2.21 -6.10 -0.96
CA SER A 188 -3.14 -5.97 -2.09
C SER A 188 -3.38 -7.30 -2.79
N PHE A 189 -2.35 -8.14 -2.93
CA PHE A 189 -2.47 -9.50 -3.45
C PHE A 189 -3.37 -10.37 -2.57
N THR A 190 -3.07 -10.41 -1.26
CA THR A 190 -3.85 -11.23 -0.32
C THR A 190 -5.32 -10.83 -0.27
N MET A 191 -5.61 -9.51 -0.26
CA MET A 191 -7.00 -9.05 -0.26
C MET A 191 -7.71 -9.36 -1.57
N ALA A 192 -7.04 -9.21 -2.72
CA ALA A 192 -7.61 -9.60 -4.00
C ALA A 192 -7.96 -11.09 -4.03
N GLN A 193 -7.06 -11.95 -3.52
CA GLN A 193 -7.27 -13.39 -3.44
C GLN A 193 -8.45 -13.75 -2.52
N GLN A 194 -8.55 -13.12 -1.36
CA GLN A 194 -9.61 -13.41 -0.38
C GLN A 194 -10.99 -12.87 -0.80
N MET A 195 -11.03 -11.81 -1.58
CA MET A 195 -12.25 -11.09 -1.92
C MET A 195 -12.71 -11.28 -3.38
N GLY A 196 -12.15 -12.29 -4.08
CA GLY A 196 -12.57 -12.64 -5.44
C GLY A 196 -12.15 -11.64 -6.52
N GLY A 197 -11.12 -10.83 -6.25
CA GLY A 197 -10.42 -10.04 -7.25
C GLY A 197 -9.46 -10.89 -8.08
N ASP A 198 -8.95 -10.36 -9.18
CA ASP A 198 -7.93 -11.02 -10.00
C ASP A 198 -6.59 -11.07 -9.23
N ALA A 199 -6.36 -12.18 -8.51
CA ALA A 199 -5.17 -12.38 -7.70
C ALA A 199 -3.88 -12.43 -8.55
N LYS A 200 -3.95 -12.97 -9.78
CA LYS A 200 -2.81 -13.01 -10.69
C LYS A 200 -2.36 -11.60 -11.08
N LEU A 201 -3.30 -10.75 -11.49
CA LEU A 201 -3.01 -9.35 -11.79
C LEU A 201 -2.50 -8.59 -10.56
N ALA A 202 -3.07 -8.85 -9.39
CA ALA A 202 -2.60 -8.23 -8.13
C ALA A 202 -1.15 -8.63 -7.81
N GLY A 203 -0.82 -9.91 -7.94
CA GLY A 203 0.53 -10.44 -7.77
C GLY A 203 1.53 -9.82 -8.75
N ASN A 204 1.19 -9.81 -10.05
CA ASN A 204 2.00 -9.21 -11.10
C ASN A 204 2.25 -7.72 -10.84
N ALA A 205 1.24 -6.97 -10.39
CA ALA A 205 1.37 -5.56 -10.04
C ALA A 205 2.31 -5.35 -8.85
N VAL A 206 2.21 -6.17 -7.80
CA VAL A 206 3.10 -6.09 -6.63
C VAL A 206 4.53 -6.41 -7.03
N VAL A 207 4.78 -7.48 -7.77
CA VAL A 207 6.12 -7.88 -8.21
C VAL A 207 6.75 -6.80 -9.10
N ALA A 208 6.04 -6.37 -10.15
CA ALA A 208 6.56 -5.39 -11.09
C ALA A 208 6.83 -4.03 -10.43
N THR A 209 5.90 -3.54 -9.59
CA THR A 209 6.12 -2.27 -8.87
C THR A 209 7.24 -2.40 -7.84
N SER A 210 7.40 -3.53 -7.15
CA SER A 210 8.48 -3.73 -6.17
C SER A 210 9.85 -3.82 -6.84
N ALA A 211 9.95 -4.50 -7.98
CA ALA A 211 11.19 -4.61 -8.74
C ALA A 211 11.70 -3.23 -9.24
N LEU A 212 10.78 -2.39 -9.71
CA LEU A 212 11.13 -1.06 -10.26
C LEU A 212 11.16 0.05 -9.20
N CYS A 213 10.59 -0.20 -8.03
CA CYS A 213 10.44 0.78 -6.96
C CYS A 213 11.79 1.35 -6.49
N SER A 214 12.82 0.52 -6.34
CA SER A 214 14.13 0.96 -5.85
C SER A 214 14.75 2.01 -6.78
N LEU A 215 14.67 1.80 -8.09
CA LEU A 215 15.16 2.74 -9.09
C LEU A 215 14.36 4.05 -9.08
N THR A 216 13.03 3.95 -9.06
CA THR A 216 12.16 5.15 -9.09
C THR A 216 12.25 5.95 -7.80
N LEU A 217 12.36 5.30 -6.64
CA LEU A 217 12.58 5.98 -5.36
C LEU A 217 13.92 6.72 -5.33
N PHE A 218 14.98 6.09 -5.84
CA PHE A 218 16.27 6.74 -5.95
C PHE A 218 16.19 8.00 -6.82
N LEU A 219 15.55 7.92 -7.99
CA LEU A 219 15.37 9.05 -8.88
C LEU A 219 14.56 10.18 -8.23
N TRP A 220 13.44 9.86 -7.57
CA TRP A 220 12.63 10.84 -6.85
C TRP A 220 13.41 11.50 -5.70
N ALA A 221 14.13 10.70 -4.91
CA ALA A 221 14.96 11.22 -3.82
C ALA A 221 16.05 12.16 -4.34
N MET A 222 16.72 11.80 -5.45
CA MET A 222 17.70 12.67 -6.10
C MET A 222 17.08 13.99 -6.56
N ILE A 223 15.94 13.94 -7.26
CA ILE A 223 15.25 15.14 -7.76
C ILE A 223 14.94 16.09 -6.60
N PHE A 224 14.34 15.60 -5.52
CA PHE A 224 13.93 16.47 -4.42
C PHE A 224 15.08 16.90 -3.51
N LYS A 225 16.16 16.14 -3.47
CA LYS A 225 17.41 16.55 -2.82
C LYS A 225 18.09 17.70 -3.59
N THR A 226 18.12 17.63 -4.92
CA THR A 226 18.69 18.72 -5.75
C THR A 226 17.84 19.99 -5.70
N VAL A 227 16.54 19.86 -5.50
CA VAL A 227 15.61 20.99 -5.30
C VAL A 227 15.72 21.58 -3.87
N GLY A 228 16.41 20.91 -2.95
CA GLY A 228 16.57 21.35 -1.56
C GLY A 228 15.31 21.20 -0.71
N VAL A 229 14.50 20.17 -1.00
CA VAL A 229 13.26 19.91 -0.27
C VAL A 229 13.48 18.88 0.85
N ILE A 230 14.48 18.03 0.64
CA ILE A 230 14.94 16.98 1.56
C ILE A 230 16.38 17.23 1.95
#